data_cc97a38167f4ae1761591aa867d9a383
#
_entry.id   cc97a38167f4ae1761591aa867d9a383
#
_cell.length_a   1.000
_cell.length_b   1.000
_cell.length_c   1.000
_cell.angle_alpha   90.00
_cell.angle_beta   90.00
_cell.angle_gamma   90.00
#
_symmetry.space_group_name_H-M   'P 1'
#
loop_
_entity.id
_entity.type
_entity.pdbx_description
1 polymer ?
#
loop_
_entity_poly.entity_id
_entity_poly.type
_entity_poly.pdbx_seq_one_letter_code
_entity_poly.pdbx_strand_id
1 'polypeptide(L)'
;MIAKNLAKTSVAILLICVRIGFLEASEKNSVEIMNSHSKKIEDMFVNTRTICFGRFLLDIPSKTTVVYGPASVESEIWFKKNGGEDIEKIVSNRLTEIKEEAGYIPIYEKEALPMIGKLVDGVRDGQKILFGAVNSVGYVIESFTPIGTDLFIQRFGPVPPQVDYISRINEISNNISARLENEIPLESGICIEGGFVALEPLRERVTIGLRFHEFSDVRFSIDAHKNQNRLPLGNNPGKLREEARLDAEASGMGNFFKKIKVFRNGNRQLGIWEGEEIATRRPAYKEDTDAHEFRFYSMGAINDALHPELDIRFDSGVRGNAKAKLKPSITDDEALEIWDRIINTIRIRKVNETSISRNVLQKTALGTTITSGDLCSQTGTWECLTTRRVMNKRQRRFMEGEKMPEVLVEKEAGLLRTLMGEKNHFVAIEWRLIQYDENVPGQS
;
A
#
# COMPACT_ATOMS: atom_id res chain seq x y z
N MET A 1 20.40 46.52 -68.50
CA MET A 1 20.95 45.92 -67.25
C MET A 1 20.15 46.29 -66.01
N ILE A 2 19.39 47.38 -66.00
CA ILE A 2 18.63 47.87 -64.82
C ILE A 2 17.35 47.06 -64.52
N ALA A 3 16.65 46.55 -65.56
CA ALA A 3 15.39 45.80 -65.38
C ALA A 3 15.56 44.36 -64.75
N LYS A 4 16.73 43.72 -64.87
CA LYS A 4 16.98 42.41 -64.30
C LYS A 4 17.28 42.44 -62.77
N ASN A 5 17.71 43.58 -62.22
CA ASN A 5 17.98 43.73 -60.80
C ASN A 5 16.73 44.05 -59.96
N LEU A 6 15.75 44.75 -60.59
CA LEU A 6 14.49 45.03 -59.88
C LEU A 6 13.64 43.75 -59.65
N ALA A 7 13.62 42.79 -60.60
CA ALA A 7 12.89 41.54 -60.41
C ALA A 7 13.48 40.62 -59.32
N LYS A 8 14.82 40.62 -59.16
CA LYS A 8 15.47 39.82 -58.13
C LYS A 8 15.24 40.38 -56.72
N THR A 9 15.16 41.70 -56.57
CA THR A 9 14.91 42.36 -55.29
C THR A 9 13.47 42.15 -54.85
N SER A 10 12.49 42.22 -55.75
CA SER A 10 11.07 41.99 -55.44
C SER A 10 10.77 40.54 -55.01
N VAL A 11 11.43 39.53 -55.64
CA VAL A 11 11.26 38.13 -55.24
C VAL A 11 11.91 37.83 -53.88
N ALA A 12 13.06 38.46 -53.61
CA ALA A 12 13.72 38.32 -52.28
C ALA A 12 12.90 38.94 -51.14
N ILE A 13 12.27 40.10 -51.38
CA ILE A 13 11.40 40.74 -50.36
C ILE A 13 10.13 39.91 -50.17
N LEU A 14 9.51 39.36 -51.23
CA LEU A 14 8.33 38.51 -51.12
C LEU A 14 8.62 37.20 -50.36
N LEU A 15 9.79 36.59 -50.57
CA LEU A 15 10.21 35.37 -49.85
C LEU A 15 10.52 35.64 -48.35
N ILE A 16 11.03 36.83 -48.01
CA ILE A 16 11.26 37.23 -46.62
C ILE A 16 9.94 37.49 -45.92
N CYS A 17 9.00 38.20 -46.54
CA CYS A 17 7.67 38.46 -45.98
C CYS A 17 6.87 37.16 -45.76
N VAL A 18 6.94 36.20 -46.68
CA VAL A 18 6.28 34.89 -46.51
C VAL A 18 6.91 34.09 -45.37
N ARG A 19 8.27 34.13 -45.24
CA ARG A 19 8.94 33.43 -44.09
C ARG A 19 8.62 34.09 -42.74
N ILE A 20 8.55 35.41 -42.65
CA ILE A 20 8.18 36.13 -41.43
C ILE A 20 6.73 35.82 -41.06
N GLY A 21 5.80 35.86 -42.03
CA GLY A 21 4.40 35.51 -41.79
C GLY A 21 4.20 34.05 -41.34
N PHE A 22 4.97 33.09 -41.83
CA PHE A 22 4.94 31.69 -41.37
C PHE A 22 5.55 31.53 -39.95
N LEU A 23 6.58 32.28 -39.60
CA LEU A 23 7.17 32.28 -38.29
C LEU A 23 6.23 32.88 -37.25
N GLU A 24 5.61 34.05 -37.55
CA GLU A 24 4.62 34.67 -36.63
C GLU A 24 3.33 33.84 -36.49
N ALA A 25 2.85 33.19 -37.54
CA ALA A 25 1.70 32.30 -37.47
C ALA A 25 2.04 31.00 -36.67
N SER A 26 3.28 30.51 -36.81
CA SER A 26 3.74 29.33 -36.01
C SER A 26 3.91 29.68 -34.53
N GLU A 27 4.46 30.85 -34.20
CA GLU A 27 4.59 31.30 -32.82
C GLU A 27 3.22 31.61 -32.20
N LYS A 28 2.31 32.31 -32.91
CA LYS A 28 0.95 32.54 -32.41
C LYS A 28 0.19 31.24 -32.16
N ASN A 29 0.25 30.27 -33.09
CA ASN A 29 -0.38 28.99 -32.87
C ASN A 29 0.24 28.21 -31.71
N SER A 30 1.56 28.25 -31.54
CA SER A 30 2.21 27.60 -30.39
C SER A 30 1.85 28.28 -29.07
N VAL A 31 1.76 29.59 -29.01
CA VAL A 31 1.34 30.36 -27.82
C VAL A 31 -0.15 30.15 -27.52
N GLU A 32 -1.04 30.13 -28.52
CA GLU A 32 -2.45 29.81 -28.33
C GLU A 32 -2.67 28.37 -27.86
N ILE A 33 -1.92 27.40 -28.37
CA ILE A 33 -1.95 26.00 -27.94
C ILE A 33 -1.43 25.90 -26.49
N MET A 34 -0.31 26.51 -26.17
CA MET A 34 0.21 26.56 -24.79
C MET A 34 -0.76 27.21 -23.82
N ASN A 35 -1.37 28.35 -24.18
CA ASN A 35 -2.36 29.02 -23.34
C ASN A 35 -3.65 28.18 -23.17
N SER A 36 -4.08 27.46 -24.20
CA SER A 36 -5.27 26.60 -24.09
C SER A 36 -5.01 25.37 -23.23
N HIS A 37 -3.79 24.80 -23.27
CA HIS A 37 -3.39 23.66 -22.44
C HIS A 37 -3.26 24.07 -20.95
N SER A 38 -2.58 25.15 -20.65
CA SER A 38 -2.50 25.71 -19.29
C SER A 38 -3.89 26.01 -18.71
N LYS A 39 -4.79 26.58 -19.52
CA LYS A 39 -6.17 26.84 -19.11
C LYS A 39 -6.94 25.56 -18.78
N LYS A 40 -6.74 24.47 -19.50
CA LYS A 40 -7.39 23.18 -19.21
C LYS A 40 -7.01 22.64 -17.84
N ILE A 41 -5.73 22.75 -17.46
CA ILE A 41 -5.26 22.36 -16.13
C ILE A 41 -5.82 23.31 -15.05
N GLU A 42 -5.79 24.61 -15.30
CA GLU A 42 -6.38 25.57 -14.36
C GLU A 42 -7.87 25.29 -14.11
N ASP A 43 -8.66 25.12 -15.18
CA ASP A 43 -10.09 24.78 -15.09
C ASP A 43 -10.34 23.47 -14.33
N MET A 44 -9.46 22.48 -14.48
CA MET A 44 -9.51 21.20 -13.78
C MET A 44 -9.36 21.38 -12.27
N PHE A 45 -8.51 22.30 -11.82
CA PHE A 45 -8.21 22.55 -10.41
C PHE A 45 -8.99 23.74 -9.80
N VAL A 46 -9.90 24.40 -10.54
CA VAL A 46 -10.77 25.47 -9.99
C VAL A 46 -11.58 24.94 -8.81
N ASN A 47 -12.12 23.72 -8.94
CA ASN A 47 -12.87 23.08 -7.88
C ASN A 47 -12.17 21.79 -7.48
N THR A 48 -11.72 21.75 -6.23
CA THR A 48 -11.09 20.58 -5.63
C THR A 48 -11.94 20.01 -4.51
N ARG A 49 -11.71 18.75 -4.17
CA ARG A 49 -12.24 18.11 -2.98
C ARG A 49 -11.15 17.34 -2.26
N THR A 50 -11.26 17.26 -0.94
CA THR A 50 -10.36 16.47 -0.12
C THR A 50 -10.90 15.06 0.04
N ILE A 51 -10.03 14.06 -0.15
CA ILE A 51 -10.33 12.67 0.14
C ILE A 51 -9.44 12.16 1.26
N CYS A 52 -9.95 11.16 2.02
CA CYS A 52 -9.21 10.43 3.03
C CYS A 52 -8.85 9.04 2.51
N PHE A 53 -7.58 8.66 2.60
CA PHE A 53 -7.08 7.31 2.33
C PHE A 53 -6.04 6.92 3.38
N GLY A 54 -6.15 5.74 3.95
CA GLY A 54 -5.29 5.36 5.06
C GLY A 54 -5.38 6.39 6.19
N ARG A 55 -4.24 6.94 6.56
CA ARG A 55 -4.12 8.00 7.58
C ARG A 55 -3.93 9.40 6.98
N PHE A 56 -4.11 9.52 5.67
CA PHE A 56 -3.71 10.69 4.91
C PHE A 56 -4.89 11.37 4.21
N LEU A 57 -4.68 12.64 3.88
CA LEU A 57 -5.57 13.45 3.06
C LEU A 57 -4.89 13.79 1.74
N LEU A 58 -5.69 13.93 0.70
CA LEU A 58 -5.27 14.34 -0.62
C LEU A 58 -6.32 15.27 -1.22
N ASP A 59 -5.90 16.41 -1.79
CA ASP A 59 -6.79 17.27 -2.53
C ASP A 59 -6.73 16.94 -4.02
N ILE A 60 -7.87 16.68 -4.61
CA ILE A 60 -8.02 16.27 -6.00
C ILE A 60 -9.06 17.13 -6.72
N PRO A 61 -8.99 17.26 -8.05
CA PRO A 61 -10.06 17.88 -8.82
C PRO A 61 -11.41 17.22 -8.54
N SER A 62 -12.46 18.01 -8.39
CA SER A 62 -13.78 17.51 -7.94
C SER A 62 -14.38 16.43 -8.86
N LYS A 63 -14.07 16.45 -10.16
CA LYS A 63 -14.54 15.48 -11.15
C LYS A 63 -13.70 14.21 -11.22
N THR A 64 -12.61 14.10 -10.44
CA THR A 64 -11.75 12.92 -10.42
C THR A 64 -12.47 11.74 -9.80
N THR A 65 -12.42 10.59 -10.50
CA THR A 65 -12.88 9.32 -9.94
C THR A 65 -11.78 8.69 -9.11
N VAL A 66 -12.08 8.38 -7.84
CA VAL A 66 -11.18 7.61 -6.96
C VAL A 66 -11.48 6.12 -7.16
N VAL A 67 -10.45 5.33 -7.32
CA VAL A 67 -10.53 3.87 -7.41
C VAL A 67 -9.72 3.31 -6.25
N TYR A 68 -10.37 2.67 -5.32
CA TYR A 68 -9.69 2.02 -4.21
C TYR A 68 -9.19 0.63 -4.63
N GLY A 69 -7.96 0.29 -4.25
CA GLY A 69 -7.50 -1.09 -4.20
C GLY A 69 -7.94 -1.73 -2.87
N PRO A 70 -7.76 -3.05 -2.73
CA PRO A 70 -7.99 -3.71 -1.45
C PRO A 70 -7.17 -3.03 -0.35
N ALA A 71 -7.83 -2.66 0.75
CA ALA A 71 -7.13 -2.21 1.94
C ALA A 71 -6.60 -3.43 2.71
N SER A 72 -5.49 -3.29 3.41
CA SER A 72 -5.01 -4.30 4.35
C SER A 72 -4.95 -3.69 5.74
N VAL A 73 -5.74 -4.25 6.66
CA VAL A 73 -5.71 -3.98 8.09
C VAL A 73 -5.51 -5.34 8.74
N GLU A 74 -4.26 -5.79 8.76
CA GLU A 74 -3.81 -7.17 9.07
C GLU A 74 -4.38 -8.26 8.14
N SER A 75 -5.58 -8.06 7.63
CA SER A 75 -6.23 -8.83 6.56
C SER A 75 -6.54 -7.94 5.38
N GLU A 76 -6.75 -8.54 4.22
CA GLU A 76 -7.32 -7.80 3.10
C GLU A 76 -8.80 -7.50 3.37
N ILE A 77 -9.23 -6.27 3.07
CA ILE A 77 -10.61 -5.81 3.21
C ILE A 77 -11.10 -5.28 1.87
N TRP A 78 -12.17 -5.86 1.38
CA TRP A 78 -12.90 -5.40 0.19
C TRP A 78 -14.23 -4.78 0.59
N PHE A 79 -14.66 -3.80 -0.16
CA PHE A 79 -15.94 -3.14 -0.01
C PHE A 79 -16.87 -3.51 -1.18
N LYS A 80 -18.13 -3.81 -0.86
CA LYS A 80 -19.18 -4.00 -1.85
C LYS A 80 -20.37 -3.12 -1.49
N LYS A 81 -20.58 -2.08 -2.28
CA LYS A 81 -21.73 -1.19 -2.12
C LYS A 81 -23.02 -1.95 -2.32
N ASN A 82 -24.00 -1.74 -1.44
CA ASN A 82 -25.30 -2.44 -1.37
C ASN A 82 -25.18 -3.98 -1.26
N GLY A 83 -24.01 -4.50 -0.91
CA GLY A 83 -23.79 -5.95 -0.82
C GLY A 83 -24.41 -6.59 0.42
N GLY A 84 -24.80 -5.79 1.42
CA GLY A 84 -25.46 -6.28 2.63
C GLY A 84 -26.83 -6.89 2.37
N GLU A 85 -27.58 -6.38 1.40
CA GLU A 85 -28.88 -6.93 1.00
C GLU A 85 -28.76 -8.31 0.33
N ASP A 86 -27.63 -8.57 -0.32
CA ASP A 86 -27.33 -9.81 -1.04
C ASP A 86 -26.46 -10.81 -0.22
N ILE A 87 -26.20 -10.55 1.06
CA ILE A 87 -25.21 -11.29 1.85
C ILE A 87 -25.44 -12.80 1.82
N GLU A 88 -26.65 -13.26 2.00
CA GLU A 88 -26.99 -14.70 2.01
C GLU A 88 -26.63 -15.37 0.67
N LYS A 89 -26.90 -14.71 -0.44
CA LYS A 89 -26.54 -15.19 -1.77
C LYS A 89 -25.03 -15.20 -1.99
N ILE A 90 -24.33 -14.14 -1.55
CA ILE A 90 -22.88 -14.00 -1.68
C ILE A 90 -22.20 -15.11 -0.88
N VAL A 91 -22.62 -15.30 0.38
CA VAL A 91 -22.06 -16.31 1.29
C VAL A 91 -22.36 -17.73 0.76
N SER A 92 -23.59 -18.00 0.29
CA SER A 92 -23.97 -19.30 -0.27
C SER A 92 -23.15 -19.66 -1.52
N ASN A 93 -22.96 -18.69 -2.44
CA ASN A 93 -22.14 -18.91 -3.63
C ASN A 93 -20.69 -19.22 -3.22
N ARG A 94 -20.11 -18.40 -2.30
CA ARG A 94 -18.74 -18.62 -1.84
C ARG A 94 -18.56 -19.96 -1.12
N LEU A 95 -19.55 -20.36 -0.31
CA LEU A 95 -19.54 -21.67 0.33
C LEU A 95 -19.52 -22.82 -0.68
N THR A 96 -20.25 -22.66 -1.80
CA THR A 96 -20.25 -23.65 -2.89
C THR A 96 -18.87 -23.74 -3.54
N GLU A 97 -18.26 -22.61 -3.88
CA GLU A 97 -16.89 -22.54 -4.42
C GLU A 97 -15.87 -23.22 -3.47
N ILE A 98 -15.94 -22.90 -2.16
CA ILE A 98 -15.06 -23.51 -1.15
C ILE A 98 -15.21 -25.03 -1.11
N LYS A 99 -16.44 -25.55 -1.22
CA LYS A 99 -16.69 -27.01 -1.25
C LYS A 99 -16.12 -27.65 -2.50
N GLU A 100 -16.20 -26.98 -3.65
CA GLU A 100 -15.59 -27.44 -4.90
C GLU A 100 -14.06 -27.39 -4.80
N GLU A 101 -13.48 -26.27 -4.36
CA GLU A 101 -12.03 -26.11 -4.12
C GLU A 101 -11.49 -27.19 -3.16
N ALA A 102 -12.23 -27.47 -2.07
CA ALA A 102 -11.91 -28.51 -1.12
C ALA A 102 -11.93 -29.93 -1.76
N GLY A 103 -12.61 -30.13 -2.88
CA GLY A 103 -12.57 -31.36 -3.66
C GLY A 103 -11.19 -31.75 -4.13
N TYR A 104 -10.33 -30.77 -4.40
CA TYR A 104 -8.95 -30.94 -4.88
C TYR A 104 -7.91 -31.15 -3.76
N ILE A 105 -8.31 -30.96 -2.48
CA ILE A 105 -7.40 -31.16 -1.34
C ILE A 105 -7.40 -32.66 -0.98
N PRO A 106 -6.22 -33.31 -0.82
CA PRO A 106 -6.12 -34.71 -0.39
C PRO A 106 -6.85 -34.97 0.93
N ILE A 107 -7.42 -36.17 1.09
CA ILE A 107 -8.24 -36.53 2.25
C ILE A 107 -7.49 -36.35 3.57
N TYR A 108 -6.24 -36.80 3.65
CA TYR A 108 -5.42 -36.69 4.85
C TYR A 108 -5.09 -35.23 5.23
N GLU A 109 -5.08 -34.31 4.25
CA GLU A 109 -4.91 -32.88 4.48
C GLU A 109 -6.20 -32.24 5.02
N LYS A 110 -7.37 -32.71 4.53
CA LYS A 110 -8.68 -32.25 5.04
C LYS A 110 -8.91 -32.65 6.50
N GLU A 111 -8.41 -33.80 6.93
CA GLU A 111 -8.49 -34.24 8.33
C GLU A 111 -7.78 -33.29 9.28
N ALA A 112 -6.69 -32.64 8.83
CA ALA A 112 -5.98 -31.62 9.57
C ALA A 112 -6.72 -30.26 9.61
N LEU A 113 -7.74 -30.05 8.75
CA LEU A 113 -8.48 -28.81 8.58
C LEU A 113 -10.02 -29.03 8.69
N PRO A 114 -10.53 -29.49 9.86
CA PRO A 114 -11.91 -29.92 10.02
C PRO A 114 -12.97 -28.79 9.87
N MET A 115 -12.54 -27.52 9.81
CA MET A 115 -13.45 -26.39 9.62
C MET A 115 -13.68 -26.02 8.15
N ILE A 116 -12.97 -26.61 7.18
CA ILE A 116 -13.19 -26.30 5.75
C ILE A 116 -14.68 -26.50 5.40
N GLY A 117 -15.25 -25.49 4.73
CA GLY A 117 -16.64 -25.47 4.30
C GLY A 117 -17.65 -25.24 5.42
N LYS A 118 -17.20 -24.88 6.62
CA LYS A 118 -18.10 -24.48 7.70
C LYS A 118 -18.32 -22.97 7.70
N LEU A 119 -19.54 -22.61 8.08
CA LEU A 119 -20.03 -21.26 8.28
C LEU A 119 -20.29 -21.06 9.76
N VAL A 120 -19.79 -19.98 10.33
CA VAL A 120 -20.06 -19.56 11.70
C VAL A 120 -20.49 -18.09 11.73
N ASP A 121 -21.25 -17.70 12.75
CA ASP A 121 -21.61 -16.31 12.97
C ASP A 121 -20.46 -15.56 13.62
N GLY A 122 -20.28 -14.28 13.25
CA GLY A 122 -19.35 -13.38 13.93
C GLY A 122 -20.02 -12.65 15.08
N VAL A 123 -19.31 -11.65 15.63
CA VAL A 123 -19.81 -10.86 16.78
C VAL A 123 -20.77 -9.74 16.39
N ARG A 124 -20.75 -9.30 15.13
CA ARG A 124 -21.69 -8.29 14.64
C ARG A 124 -22.95 -8.95 14.10
N ASP A 125 -24.05 -8.24 14.23
CA ASP A 125 -25.33 -8.69 13.68
C ASP A 125 -25.21 -8.94 12.18
N GLY A 126 -25.66 -10.13 11.73
CA GLY A 126 -25.57 -10.56 10.34
C GLY A 126 -24.17 -10.93 9.84
N GLN A 127 -23.12 -10.79 10.65
CA GLN A 127 -21.76 -11.19 10.24
C GLN A 127 -21.64 -12.71 10.06
N LYS A 128 -21.09 -13.13 8.92
CA LYS A 128 -20.84 -14.54 8.57
C LYS A 128 -19.35 -14.77 8.34
N ILE A 129 -18.82 -15.88 8.85
CA ILE A 129 -17.41 -16.25 8.72
C ILE A 129 -17.34 -17.63 8.08
N LEU A 130 -16.63 -17.73 6.94
CA LEU A 130 -16.39 -18.95 6.18
C LEU A 130 -14.95 -19.42 6.30
N PHE A 131 -14.80 -20.75 6.40
CA PHE A 131 -13.50 -21.41 6.41
C PHE A 131 -13.26 -22.10 5.07
N GLY A 132 -12.29 -21.59 4.30
CA GLY A 132 -11.71 -22.23 3.13
C GLY A 132 -10.28 -22.71 3.41
N ALA A 133 -9.62 -23.27 2.39
CA ALA A 133 -8.20 -23.57 2.39
C ALA A 133 -7.70 -23.52 0.94
N VAL A 134 -6.45 -23.11 0.77
CA VAL A 134 -5.77 -23.14 -0.54
C VAL A 134 -4.91 -24.38 -0.69
N ASN A 135 -4.43 -24.90 0.43
CA ASN A 135 -3.60 -26.12 0.55
C ASN A 135 -3.63 -26.62 2.00
N SER A 136 -2.86 -27.65 2.30
CA SER A 136 -2.73 -28.25 3.65
C SER A 136 -2.10 -27.35 4.72
N VAL A 137 -1.62 -26.17 4.37
CA VAL A 137 -0.84 -25.33 5.28
C VAL A 137 -1.72 -24.60 6.30
N GLY A 138 -2.99 -24.33 5.96
CA GLY A 138 -3.89 -23.63 6.88
C GLY A 138 -5.20 -23.16 6.23
N TYR A 139 -6.02 -22.55 7.06
CA TYR A 139 -7.28 -21.99 6.60
C TYR A 139 -7.10 -20.68 5.84
N VAL A 140 -7.94 -20.45 4.84
CA VAL A 140 -8.30 -19.12 4.37
C VAL A 140 -9.65 -18.78 4.99
N ILE A 141 -9.68 -17.77 5.83
CA ILE A 141 -10.89 -17.38 6.56
C ILE A 141 -11.44 -16.11 5.94
N GLU A 142 -12.69 -16.15 5.52
CA GLU A 142 -13.39 -15.00 4.93
C GLU A 142 -14.54 -14.57 5.84
N SER A 143 -14.56 -13.28 6.22
CA SER A 143 -15.65 -12.69 7.02
C SER A 143 -16.43 -11.70 6.19
N PHE A 144 -17.72 -11.85 6.21
CA PHE A 144 -18.71 -11.02 5.51
C PHE A 144 -19.46 -10.20 6.56
N THR A 145 -19.17 -8.92 6.64
CA THR A 145 -19.70 -8.02 7.66
C THR A 145 -20.63 -6.98 7.03
N PRO A 146 -21.95 -7.09 7.18
CA PRO A 146 -22.88 -6.08 6.70
C PRO A 146 -22.84 -4.84 7.62
N ILE A 147 -22.83 -3.66 7.03
CA ILE A 147 -22.89 -2.37 7.74
C ILE A 147 -23.88 -1.48 6.98
N GLY A 148 -25.08 -1.33 7.52
CA GLY A 148 -26.20 -0.74 6.77
C GLY A 148 -26.53 -1.59 5.54
N THR A 149 -26.57 -0.97 4.36
CA THR A 149 -26.79 -1.67 3.08
C THR A 149 -25.50 -2.23 2.47
N ASP A 150 -24.35 -1.82 2.98
CA ASP A 150 -23.04 -2.16 2.41
C ASP A 150 -22.45 -3.42 3.03
N LEU A 151 -21.46 -4.02 2.36
CA LEU A 151 -20.80 -5.24 2.80
C LEU A 151 -19.28 -5.05 2.79
N PHE A 152 -18.64 -5.35 3.93
CA PHE A 152 -17.20 -5.45 4.05
C PHE A 152 -16.79 -6.92 4.11
N ILE A 153 -15.85 -7.30 3.26
CA ILE A 153 -15.35 -8.68 3.17
C ILE A 153 -13.90 -8.68 3.59
N GLN A 154 -13.58 -9.37 4.69
CA GLN A 154 -12.22 -9.57 5.17
C GLN A 154 -11.73 -10.93 4.74
N ARG A 155 -10.44 -11.04 4.38
CA ARG A 155 -9.81 -12.30 4.04
C ARG A 155 -8.47 -12.44 4.74
N PHE A 156 -8.37 -13.49 5.54
CA PHE A 156 -7.15 -13.91 6.21
C PHE A 156 -6.61 -15.20 5.61
N GLY A 157 -5.31 -15.33 5.53
CA GLY A 157 -4.76 -16.63 5.23
C GLY A 157 -3.64 -16.68 4.20
N PRO A 158 -3.01 -17.86 4.11
CA PRO A 158 -3.30 -19.06 4.93
C PRO A 158 -2.88 -18.86 6.39
N VAL A 159 -3.73 -19.34 7.33
CA VAL A 159 -3.51 -19.25 8.78
C VAL A 159 -3.48 -20.65 9.42
N PRO A 160 -2.51 -20.94 10.32
CA PRO A 160 -2.44 -22.24 10.97
C PRO A 160 -3.70 -22.56 11.80
N PRO A 161 -4.16 -23.82 11.82
CA PRO A 161 -5.38 -24.22 12.54
C PRO A 161 -5.35 -23.97 14.05
N GLN A 162 -4.15 -23.88 14.64
CA GLN A 162 -3.93 -23.73 16.07
C GLN A 162 -4.04 -22.29 16.55
N VAL A 163 -4.13 -21.32 15.64
CA VAL A 163 -4.17 -19.89 15.97
C VAL A 163 -5.60 -19.39 15.93
N ASP A 164 -6.04 -18.72 16.99
CA ASP A 164 -7.36 -18.07 17.05
C ASP A 164 -7.34 -16.76 16.25
N TYR A 165 -7.71 -16.86 14.97
CA TYR A 165 -7.91 -15.69 14.11
C TYR A 165 -9.34 -15.13 14.18
N ILE A 166 -10.30 -15.88 14.73
CA ILE A 166 -11.69 -15.42 14.80
C ILE A 166 -11.82 -14.21 15.71
N SER A 167 -11.15 -14.24 16.85
CA SER A 167 -11.11 -13.09 17.77
C SER A 167 -10.58 -11.84 17.08
N ARG A 168 -9.52 -11.96 16.27
CA ARG A 168 -8.95 -10.84 15.52
C ARG A 168 -9.86 -10.36 14.38
N ILE A 169 -10.49 -11.27 13.67
CA ILE A 169 -11.49 -10.94 12.65
C ILE A 169 -12.63 -10.13 13.28
N ASN A 170 -13.13 -10.59 14.39
CA ASN A 170 -14.23 -9.95 15.12
C ASN A 170 -13.84 -8.58 15.67
N GLU A 171 -12.63 -8.43 16.18
CA GLU A 171 -12.09 -7.13 16.61
C GLU A 171 -12.06 -6.12 15.45
N ILE A 172 -11.52 -6.52 14.30
CA ILE A 172 -11.48 -5.64 13.12
C ILE A 172 -12.91 -5.32 12.67
N SER A 173 -13.79 -6.31 12.56
CA SER A 173 -15.19 -6.11 12.17
C SER A 173 -15.90 -5.13 13.09
N ASN A 174 -15.69 -5.21 14.41
CA ASN A 174 -16.30 -4.31 15.40
C ASN A 174 -15.83 -2.86 15.23
N ASN A 175 -14.64 -2.65 14.71
CA ASN A 175 -14.04 -1.33 14.54
C ASN A 175 -14.21 -0.76 13.12
N ILE A 176 -14.92 -1.47 12.22
CA ILE A 176 -15.31 -0.92 10.92
C ILE A 176 -16.60 -0.11 11.06
N SER A 177 -16.60 1.10 10.53
CA SER A 177 -17.81 1.93 10.35
C SER A 177 -17.96 2.33 8.89
N ALA A 178 -19.21 2.52 8.43
CA ALA A 178 -19.48 3.09 7.11
C ALA A 178 -19.03 4.56 7.06
N ARG A 179 -18.53 5.01 5.93
CA ARG A 179 -18.03 6.36 5.70
C ARG A 179 -18.35 6.84 4.29
N LEU A 180 -18.82 8.05 4.14
CA LEU A 180 -18.91 8.69 2.83
C LEU A 180 -17.51 9.09 2.35
N GLU A 181 -17.30 9.10 1.04
CA GLU A 181 -15.97 9.39 0.44
C GLU A 181 -15.42 10.78 0.85
N ASN A 182 -16.31 11.77 1.00
CA ASN A 182 -15.96 13.15 1.43
C ASN A 182 -15.95 13.35 2.95
N GLU A 183 -16.28 12.34 3.73
CA GLU A 183 -16.23 12.40 5.18
C GLU A 183 -14.79 12.18 5.66
N ILE A 184 -14.31 13.08 6.53
CA ILE A 184 -12.97 13.01 7.12
C ILE A 184 -13.13 12.70 8.60
N PRO A 185 -12.83 11.46 9.04
CA PRO A 185 -12.90 11.07 10.44
C PRO A 185 -11.92 11.88 11.30
N LEU A 186 -12.31 12.22 12.51
CA LEU A 186 -11.45 12.89 13.51
C LEU A 186 -10.85 11.92 14.53
N GLU A 187 -11.20 10.64 14.44
CA GLU A 187 -10.69 9.58 15.29
C GLU A 187 -9.40 8.98 14.71
N SER A 188 -8.56 8.38 15.55
CA SER A 188 -7.42 7.59 15.07
C SER A 188 -7.90 6.33 14.34
N GLY A 189 -7.23 5.98 13.22
CA GLY A 189 -7.63 4.84 12.39
C GLY A 189 -7.38 5.09 10.91
N ILE A 190 -7.95 4.22 10.07
CA ILE A 190 -7.60 4.03 8.67
C ILE A 190 -8.83 4.24 7.79
N CYS A 191 -8.76 5.19 6.86
CA CYS A 191 -9.77 5.36 5.81
C CYS A 191 -9.60 4.28 4.72
N ILE A 192 -10.66 3.53 4.49
CA ILE A 192 -10.75 2.51 3.44
C ILE A 192 -11.92 2.83 2.49
N GLU A 193 -12.09 2.08 1.42
CA GLU A 193 -13.25 2.23 0.54
C GLU A 193 -14.56 2.03 1.33
N GLY A 194 -15.46 2.98 1.22
CA GLY A 194 -16.78 2.95 1.87
C GLY A 194 -16.75 2.96 3.40
N GLY A 195 -15.58 2.97 4.03
CA GLY A 195 -15.47 2.79 5.47
C GLY A 195 -14.27 3.44 6.16
N PHE A 196 -14.28 3.27 7.48
CA PHE A 196 -13.22 3.67 8.37
C PHE A 196 -12.98 2.55 9.40
N VAL A 197 -11.71 2.23 9.68
CA VAL A 197 -11.32 1.22 10.68
C VAL A 197 -10.64 1.91 11.84
N ALA A 198 -11.30 1.96 13.00
CA ALA A 198 -10.82 2.64 14.20
C ALA A 198 -9.85 1.74 14.99
N LEU A 199 -8.74 1.34 14.38
CA LEU A 199 -7.70 0.48 14.96
C LEU A 199 -6.30 1.00 14.67
N GLU A 200 -5.34 0.55 15.52
CA GLU A 200 -3.90 0.70 15.32
C GLU A 200 -3.29 -0.68 15.03
N PRO A 201 -3.39 -1.19 13.78
CA PRO A 201 -2.93 -2.53 13.45
C PRO A 201 -1.41 -2.61 13.35
N LEU A 202 -0.88 -3.84 13.49
CA LEU A 202 0.53 -4.11 13.22
C LEU A 202 0.88 -3.89 11.74
N ARG A 203 -0.02 -4.27 10.85
CA ARG A 203 0.12 -4.14 9.39
C ARG A 203 -1.05 -3.38 8.79
N GLU A 204 -0.73 -2.36 8.04
CA GLU A 204 -1.72 -1.61 7.27
C GLU A 204 -1.17 -1.24 5.89
N ARG A 205 -2.05 -1.27 4.90
CA ARG A 205 -1.78 -0.82 3.55
C ARG A 205 -3.05 -0.29 2.92
N VAL A 206 -2.95 0.82 2.24
CA VAL A 206 -4.05 1.37 1.43
C VAL A 206 -3.50 1.81 0.08
N THR A 207 -4.19 1.37 -0.98
CA THR A 207 -3.86 1.78 -2.35
C THR A 207 -5.05 2.52 -2.94
N ILE A 208 -4.80 3.66 -3.54
CA ILE A 208 -5.80 4.41 -4.32
C ILE A 208 -5.28 4.71 -5.71
N GLY A 209 -6.19 4.80 -6.66
CA GLY A 209 -5.95 5.29 -8.02
C GLY A 209 -6.85 6.48 -8.33
N LEU A 210 -6.35 7.40 -9.16
CA LEU A 210 -7.12 8.54 -9.65
C LEU A 210 -7.30 8.42 -11.16
N ARG A 211 -8.53 8.66 -11.62
CA ARG A 211 -8.88 8.75 -13.04
C ARG A 211 -9.42 10.13 -13.33
N PHE A 212 -8.74 10.85 -14.19
CA PHE A 212 -9.13 12.21 -14.56
C PHE A 212 -10.12 12.17 -15.73
N HIS A 213 -11.18 12.95 -15.61
CA HIS A 213 -12.17 13.06 -16.69
C HIS A 213 -11.57 13.71 -17.93
N GLU A 214 -10.71 14.72 -17.74
CA GLU A 214 -10.07 15.52 -18.76
C GLU A 214 -8.98 14.75 -19.53
N PHE A 215 -8.36 13.76 -18.91
CA PHE A 215 -7.24 12.96 -19.42
C PHE A 215 -7.48 11.47 -19.16
N SER A 216 -8.30 10.84 -20.00
CA SER A 216 -8.76 9.46 -19.81
C SER A 216 -7.66 8.40 -19.90
N ASP A 217 -6.51 8.72 -20.49
CA ASP A 217 -5.32 7.87 -20.59
C ASP A 217 -4.31 8.09 -19.49
N VAL A 218 -4.56 9.05 -18.58
CA VAL A 218 -3.69 9.32 -17.42
C VAL A 218 -4.16 8.51 -16.21
N ARG A 219 -3.19 7.91 -15.52
CA ARG A 219 -3.37 7.18 -14.27
C ARG A 219 -2.45 7.75 -13.22
N PHE A 220 -3.01 7.93 -12.04
CA PHE A 220 -2.27 8.33 -10.86
C PHE A 220 -2.58 7.31 -9.77
N SER A 221 -1.59 6.84 -9.05
CA SER A 221 -1.79 5.89 -7.95
C SER A 221 -0.91 6.22 -6.76
N ILE A 222 -1.42 5.91 -5.58
CA ILE A 222 -0.71 6.04 -4.31
C ILE A 222 -0.86 4.71 -3.58
N ASP A 223 0.27 4.13 -3.19
CA ASP A 223 0.35 2.99 -2.30
C ASP A 223 1.05 3.44 -1.01
N ALA A 224 0.37 3.31 0.10
CA ALA A 224 0.91 3.63 1.41
C ALA A 224 0.79 2.41 2.31
N HIS A 225 1.92 1.89 2.81
CA HIS A 225 1.90 0.78 3.75
C HIS A 225 2.90 0.95 4.88
N LYS A 226 2.51 0.50 6.06
CA LYS A 226 3.35 0.53 7.26
C LYS A 226 4.56 -0.37 7.05
N ASN A 227 5.76 0.23 6.96
CA ASN A 227 6.99 -0.52 6.72
C ASN A 227 7.37 -1.34 7.95
N GLN A 228 7.56 -2.65 7.76
CA GLN A 228 8.03 -3.57 8.80
C GLN A 228 9.44 -4.09 8.56
N ASN A 229 10.04 -3.75 7.42
CA ASN A 229 11.34 -4.26 7.01
C ASN A 229 12.47 -3.31 7.43
N ARG A 230 13.50 -3.87 8.06
CA ARG A 230 14.71 -3.12 8.44
C ARG A 230 15.68 -2.85 7.28
N LEU A 231 15.48 -3.51 6.17
CA LEU A 231 16.35 -3.38 4.99
C LEU A 231 15.61 -2.65 3.88
N PRO A 232 16.27 -1.74 3.16
CA PRO A 232 15.73 -1.17 1.93
C PRO A 232 15.37 -2.29 0.96
N LEU A 233 14.11 -2.36 0.53
CA LEU A 233 13.66 -3.38 -0.41
C LEU A 233 14.20 -3.20 -1.84
N GLY A 234 15.16 -2.29 -2.06
CA GLY A 234 15.71 -2.04 -3.39
C GLY A 234 14.75 -1.34 -4.36
N ASN A 235 13.61 -0.84 -3.88
CA ASN A 235 12.60 -0.17 -4.69
C ASN A 235 12.90 1.31 -4.97
N ASN A 236 14.05 1.79 -4.53
CA ASN A 236 14.52 3.15 -4.76
C ASN A 236 14.59 3.45 -6.27
N PRO A 237 13.93 4.54 -6.76
CA PRO A 237 13.87 4.86 -8.19
C PRO A 237 15.23 5.03 -8.86
N GLY A 238 16.20 5.63 -8.18
CA GLY A 238 17.55 5.81 -8.70
C GLY A 238 18.26 4.48 -8.93
N LYS A 239 18.17 3.56 -7.97
CA LYS A 239 18.74 2.21 -8.09
C LYS A 239 18.07 1.41 -9.20
N LEU A 240 16.73 1.40 -9.25
CA LEU A 240 15.97 0.70 -10.29
C LEU A 240 16.29 1.25 -11.68
N ARG A 241 16.49 2.57 -11.81
CA ARG A 241 16.90 3.17 -13.09
C ARG A 241 18.30 2.73 -13.51
N GLU A 242 19.25 2.65 -12.57
CA GLU A 242 20.61 2.20 -12.88
C GLU A 242 20.63 0.71 -13.27
N GLU A 243 19.87 -0.13 -12.58
CA GLU A 243 19.67 -1.53 -12.95
C GLU A 243 19.07 -1.64 -14.35
N ALA A 244 17.99 -0.88 -14.63
CA ALA A 244 17.36 -0.85 -15.96
C ALA A 244 18.33 -0.36 -17.06
N ARG A 245 19.24 0.56 -16.75
CA ARG A 245 20.29 1.01 -17.67
C ARG A 245 21.27 -0.11 -18.01
N LEU A 246 21.74 -0.82 -16.99
CA LEU A 246 22.67 -1.95 -17.15
C LEU A 246 22.03 -3.09 -17.94
N ASP A 247 20.78 -3.43 -17.63
CA ASP A 247 20.03 -4.44 -18.34
C ASP A 247 19.77 -4.05 -19.81
N ALA A 248 19.47 -2.78 -20.06
CA ALA A 248 19.30 -2.28 -21.42
C ALA A 248 20.60 -2.35 -22.24
N GLU A 249 21.74 -2.05 -21.62
CA GLU A 249 23.05 -2.19 -22.27
C GLU A 249 23.35 -3.66 -22.58
N ALA A 250 23.17 -4.55 -21.61
CA ALA A 250 23.40 -5.98 -21.76
C ALA A 250 22.50 -6.64 -22.83
N SER A 251 21.27 -6.15 -22.97
CA SER A 251 20.28 -6.66 -23.95
C SER A 251 20.33 -5.96 -25.31
N GLY A 252 21.28 -5.06 -25.55
CA GLY A 252 21.39 -4.29 -26.81
C GLY A 252 20.36 -3.15 -26.94
N MET A 253 19.65 -2.83 -25.87
CA MET A 253 18.63 -1.77 -25.81
C MET A 253 19.20 -0.42 -25.33
N GLY A 254 20.51 -0.28 -25.18
CA GLY A 254 21.17 0.95 -24.69
C GLY A 254 20.80 2.21 -25.48
N ASN A 255 20.65 2.11 -26.81
CA ASN A 255 20.23 3.23 -27.62
C ASN A 255 18.77 3.64 -27.40
N PHE A 256 17.89 2.71 -27.02
CA PHE A 256 16.53 3.02 -26.62
C PHE A 256 16.52 3.74 -25.28
N PHE A 257 17.26 3.22 -24.30
CA PHE A 257 17.36 3.82 -22.97
C PHE A 257 17.87 5.27 -23.01
N LYS A 258 18.85 5.56 -23.86
CA LYS A 258 19.38 6.93 -24.07
C LYS A 258 18.35 7.93 -24.63
N LYS A 259 17.27 7.46 -25.25
CA LYS A 259 16.20 8.30 -25.77
C LYS A 259 15.13 8.64 -24.72
N ILE A 260 15.19 8.06 -23.54
CA ILE A 260 14.30 8.40 -22.44
C ILE A 260 14.58 9.84 -22.02
N LYS A 261 13.57 10.70 -22.17
CA LYS A 261 13.65 12.08 -21.67
C LYS A 261 13.48 12.08 -20.15
N VAL A 262 14.42 12.65 -19.43
CA VAL A 262 14.39 12.79 -17.98
C VAL A 262 14.09 14.23 -17.64
N PHE A 263 12.99 14.49 -16.94
CA PHE A 263 12.62 15.81 -16.44
C PHE A 263 13.18 16.05 -15.06
N ARG A 264 13.08 15.04 -14.18
CA ARG A 264 13.55 15.07 -12.80
C ARG A 264 14.14 13.72 -12.42
N ASN A 265 15.18 13.75 -11.61
CA ASN A 265 15.80 12.56 -11.01
C ASN A 265 16.62 12.97 -9.79
N GLY A 266 16.20 12.57 -8.60
CA GLY A 266 16.91 12.86 -7.36
C GLY A 266 16.02 12.88 -6.13
N ASN A 267 16.57 13.37 -5.03
CA ASN A 267 15.86 13.47 -3.76
C ASN A 267 14.77 14.55 -3.82
N ARG A 268 13.65 14.26 -3.20
CA ARG A 268 12.52 15.18 -3.04
C ARG A 268 11.95 15.10 -1.63
N GLN A 269 11.69 16.26 -1.05
CA GLN A 269 10.89 16.39 0.17
C GLN A 269 9.42 16.55 -0.21
N LEU A 270 8.54 15.69 0.32
CA LEU A 270 7.09 15.74 0.13
C LEU A 270 6.41 15.83 1.50
N GLY A 271 6.08 17.06 1.92
CA GLY A 271 5.61 17.30 3.28
C GLY A 271 6.63 16.80 4.30
N ILE A 272 6.27 15.80 5.09
CA ILE A 272 7.14 15.18 6.10
C ILE A 272 7.98 14.01 5.56
N TRP A 273 7.72 13.55 4.33
CA TRP A 273 8.37 12.37 3.75
C TRP A 273 9.57 12.77 2.89
N GLU A 274 10.72 12.21 3.21
CA GLU A 274 11.90 12.25 2.33
C GLU A 274 11.83 11.03 1.39
N GLY A 275 12.15 11.25 0.13
CA GLY A 275 12.13 10.19 -0.87
C GLY A 275 12.90 10.56 -2.12
N GLU A 276 12.84 9.66 -3.09
CA GLU A 276 13.42 9.89 -4.41
C GLU A 276 12.31 10.08 -5.45
N GLU A 277 12.52 11.04 -6.33
CA GLU A 277 11.64 11.29 -7.47
C GLU A 277 12.36 10.98 -8.77
N ILE A 278 11.63 10.34 -9.68
CA ILE A 278 11.99 10.26 -11.08
C ILE A 278 10.76 10.63 -11.93
N ALA A 279 10.95 11.56 -12.85
CA ALA A 279 9.95 11.92 -13.84
C ALA A 279 10.55 11.80 -15.24
N THR A 280 9.99 10.92 -16.06
CA THR A 280 10.51 10.61 -17.38
C THR A 280 9.41 10.55 -18.42
N ARG A 281 9.82 10.70 -19.69
CA ARG A 281 9.03 10.30 -20.85
C ARG A 281 9.81 9.24 -21.63
N ARG A 282 9.30 8.02 -21.62
CA ARG A 282 9.89 6.96 -22.44
C ARG A 282 9.45 7.10 -23.89
N PRO A 283 10.34 6.83 -24.86
CA PRO A 283 9.98 6.84 -26.27
C PRO A 283 9.10 5.65 -26.64
N ALA A 284 8.41 5.77 -27.78
CA ALA A 284 7.68 4.65 -28.38
C ALA A 284 8.61 3.47 -28.68
N TYR A 285 8.11 2.25 -28.45
CA TYR A 285 8.85 1.01 -28.74
C TYR A 285 7.90 -0.05 -29.31
N LYS A 286 8.23 -0.58 -30.49
CA LYS A 286 7.40 -1.54 -31.23
C LYS A 286 5.96 -1.00 -31.43
N GLU A 287 4.98 -1.67 -30.84
CA GLU A 287 3.55 -1.31 -30.90
C GLU A 287 3.12 -0.33 -29.82
N ASP A 288 3.99 -0.06 -28.82
CA ASP A 288 3.69 0.89 -27.75
C ASP A 288 3.94 2.33 -28.21
N THR A 289 3.19 3.27 -27.64
CA THR A 289 3.43 4.71 -27.81
C THR A 289 4.46 5.22 -26.80
N ASP A 290 4.92 6.47 -26.99
CA ASP A 290 5.61 7.19 -25.93
C ASP A 290 4.69 7.39 -24.73
N ALA A 291 5.25 7.52 -23.52
CA ALA A 291 4.49 7.66 -22.29
C ALA A 291 5.26 8.40 -21.21
N HIS A 292 4.56 9.18 -20.39
CA HIS A 292 5.09 9.69 -19.15
C HIS A 292 5.03 8.59 -18.10
N GLU A 293 6.12 8.50 -17.33
CA GLU A 293 6.28 7.56 -16.20
C GLU A 293 6.97 8.34 -15.08
N PHE A 294 6.18 8.79 -14.08
CA PHE A 294 6.69 9.51 -12.92
C PHE A 294 6.51 8.64 -11.68
N ARG A 295 7.45 8.73 -10.79
CA ARG A 295 7.42 8.01 -9.53
C ARG A 295 8.07 8.84 -8.43
N PHE A 296 7.41 8.88 -7.27
CA PHE A 296 8.01 9.26 -6.00
C PHE A 296 7.98 8.05 -5.07
N TYR A 297 9.09 7.79 -4.42
CA TYR A 297 9.22 6.68 -3.49
C TYR A 297 9.90 7.12 -2.21
N SER A 298 9.26 6.83 -1.08
CA SER A 298 9.82 6.98 0.27
C SER A 298 9.76 5.64 0.98
N MET A 299 10.86 5.21 1.55
CA MET A 299 10.90 3.97 2.33
C MET A 299 10.15 4.10 3.66
N GLY A 300 9.94 5.33 4.13
CA GLY A 300 9.32 5.60 5.42
C GLY A 300 10.16 5.16 6.62
N ALA A 301 9.51 5.10 7.77
CA ALA A 301 10.10 4.64 9.03
C ALA A 301 9.53 3.29 9.45
N ILE A 302 10.36 2.48 10.14
CA ILE A 302 9.96 1.13 10.57
C ILE A 302 8.86 1.23 11.62
N ASN A 303 7.76 0.50 11.40
CA ASN A 303 6.60 0.44 12.29
C ASN A 303 5.91 1.79 12.56
N ASP A 304 6.19 2.80 11.75
CA ASP A 304 5.54 4.11 11.83
C ASP A 304 4.46 4.22 10.74
N ALA A 305 3.21 4.28 11.16
CA ALA A 305 2.08 4.38 10.25
C ALA A 305 1.92 5.79 9.63
N LEU A 306 2.53 6.82 10.23
CA LEU A 306 2.50 8.18 9.71
C LEU A 306 3.67 8.47 8.76
N HIS A 307 4.73 7.65 8.83
CA HIS A 307 5.83 7.62 7.87
C HIS A 307 5.87 6.25 7.17
N PRO A 308 4.82 5.89 6.39
CA PRO A 308 4.76 4.62 5.69
C PRO A 308 5.78 4.53 4.57
N GLU A 309 6.02 3.35 4.06
CA GLU A 309 6.53 3.22 2.71
C GLU A 309 5.48 3.80 1.76
N LEU A 310 5.89 4.78 0.96
CA LEU A 310 5.01 5.54 0.08
C LEU A 310 5.50 5.43 -1.36
N ASP A 311 4.70 4.82 -2.24
CA ASP A 311 4.98 4.70 -3.67
C ASP A 311 3.88 5.43 -4.45
N ILE A 312 4.23 6.54 -5.08
CA ILE A 312 3.31 7.36 -5.88
C ILE A 312 3.73 7.28 -7.32
N ARG A 313 2.78 7.03 -8.21
CA ARG A 313 3.02 6.86 -9.65
C ARG A 313 2.05 7.66 -10.49
N PHE A 314 2.56 8.14 -11.62
CA PHE A 314 1.80 8.78 -12.68
C PHE A 314 2.22 8.19 -14.01
N ASP A 315 1.25 7.72 -14.77
CA ASP A 315 1.44 7.12 -16.09
C ASP A 315 0.49 7.76 -17.09
N SER A 316 0.95 8.03 -18.31
CA SER A 316 0.12 8.48 -19.41
C SER A 316 0.06 7.44 -20.55
N GLY A 317 -0.91 7.58 -21.45
CA GLY A 317 -1.09 6.67 -22.58
C GLY A 317 -1.60 5.28 -22.18
N VAL A 318 -2.21 5.14 -21.00
CA VAL A 318 -2.64 3.86 -20.43
C VAL A 318 -4.13 3.64 -20.67
N ARG A 319 -4.51 2.45 -21.12
CA ARG A 319 -5.91 2.03 -21.25
C ARG A 319 -6.24 0.97 -20.20
N GLY A 320 -6.99 1.32 -19.18
CA GLY A 320 -7.28 0.41 -18.06
C GLY A 320 -6.00 0.04 -17.29
N ASN A 321 -5.71 -1.25 -17.15
CA ASN A 321 -4.48 -1.78 -16.54
C ASN A 321 -3.44 -2.21 -17.59
N ALA A 322 -3.63 -1.87 -18.86
CA ALA A 322 -2.71 -2.25 -19.93
C ALA A 322 -1.51 -1.30 -20.00
N LYS A 323 -0.43 -1.77 -20.65
CA LYS A 323 0.72 -0.94 -21.01
C LYS A 323 0.28 0.22 -21.93
N ALA A 324 1.09 1.29 -21.97
CA ALA A 324 0.84 2.45 -22.82
C ALA A 324 0.67 2.04 -24.31
N LYS A 325 -0.56 2.09 -24.78
CA LYS A 325 -0.91 1.79 -26.18
C LYS A 325 -1.61 2.96 -26.88
N LEU A 326 -1.88 4.03 -26.14
CA LEU A 326 -2.51 5.24 -26.63
C LEU A 326 -1.48 6.36 -26.66
N LYS A 327 -1.51 7.19 -27.69
CA LYS A 327 -0.72 8.43 -27.68
C LYS A 327 -1.18 9.26 -26.49
N PRO A 328 -0.26 9.75 -25.62
CA PRO A 328 -0.62 10.58 -24.50
C PRO A 328 -1.48 11.77 -24.91
N SER A 329 -2.58 11.98 -24.21
CA SER A 329 -3.44 13.16 -24.40
C SER A 329 -2.92 14.40 -23.68
N ILE A 330 -1.82 14.26 -22.95
CA ILE A 330 -1.22 15.26 -22.09
C ILE A 330 0.19 15.62 -22.57
N THR A 331 0.56 16.88 -22.48
CA THR A 331 1.92 17.37 -22.77
C THR A 331 2.86 17.14 -21.60
N ASP A 332 4.17 17.34 -21.82
CA ASP A 332 5.20 17.19 -20.78
C ASP A 332 4.94 18.17 -19.61
N ASP A 333 4.63 19.42 -19.91
CA ASP A 333 4.41 20.48 -18.90
C ASP A 333 3.11 20.25 -18.13
N GLU A 334 2.03 19.86 -18.79
CA GLU A 334 0.77 19.50 -18.15
C GLU A 334 0.92 18.30 -17.22
N ALA A 335 1.70 17.28 -17.63
CA ALA A 335 1.95 16.10 -16.82
C ALA A 335 2.70 16.46 -15.53
N LEU A 336 3.75 17.28 -15.64
CA LEU A 336 4.50 17.78 -14.50
C LEU A 336 3.63 18.66 -13.59
N GLU A 337 2.77 19.49 -14.15
CA GLU A 337 1.88 20.38 -13.39
C GLU A 337 0.83 19.59 -12.61
N ILE A 338 0.14 18.60 -13.23
CA ILE A 338 -0.81 17.73 -12.54
C ILE A 338 -0.10 16.95 -11.42
N TRP A 339 1.08 16.40 -11.74
CA TRP A 339 1.90 15.69 -10.77
C TRP A 339 2.16 16.53 -9.53
N ASP A 340 2.68 17.74 -9.71
CA ASP A 340 3.03 18.62 -8.60
C ASP A 340 1.81 19.11 -7.84
N ARG A 341 0.76 19.51 -8.52
CA ARG A 341 -0.47 20.00 -7.89
C ARG A 341 -1.11 18.96 -6.99
N ILE A 342 -1.05 17.67 -7.35
CA ILE A 342 -1.66 16.61 -6.56
C ILE A 342 -0.75 16.18 -5.43
N ILE A 343 0.51 15.79 -5.70
CA ILE A 343 1.34 15.18 -4.67
C ILE A 343 1.69 16.16 -3.54
N ASN A 344 1.81 17.46 -3.83
CA ASN A 344 2.11 18.47 -2.82
C ASN A 344 0.95 18.69 -1.83
N THR A 345 -0.23 18.12 -2.06
CA THR A 345 -1.39 18.21 -1.15
C THR A 345 -1.48 17.06 -0.17
N ILE A 346 -0.64 16.02 -0.35
CA ILE A 346 -0.63 14.86 0.55
C ILE A 346 -0.18 15.32 1.94
N ARG A 347 -1.00 14.97 2.94
CA ARG A 347 -0.74 15.35 4.33
C ARG A 347 -1.34 14.36 5.31
N ILE A 348 -0.82 14.33 6.52
CA ILE A 348 -1.41 13.54 7.61
C ILE A 348 -2.80 14.10 7.94
N ARG A 349 -3.75 13.19 8.15
CA ARG A 349 -5.08 13.52 8.67
C ARG A 349 -4.98 13.93 10.13
N LYS A 350 -5.53 15.10 10.46
CA LYS A 350 -5.62 15.55 11.86
C LYS A 350 -6.62 14.68 12.61
N VAL A 351 -6.24 14.21 13.79
CA VAL A 351 -7.09 13.47 14.71
C VAL A 351 -7.22 14.22 16.03
N ASN A 352 -8.35 14.06 16.72
CA ASN A 352 -8.55 14.66 18.04
C ASN A 352 -7.65 13.95 19.08
N GLU A 353 -6.94 14.74 19.88
CA GLU A 353 -6.06 14.19 20.93
C GLU A 353 -6.81 13.32 21.94
N THR A 354 -8.09 13.59 22.20
CA THR A 354 -8.96 12.76 23.06
C THR A 354 -9.20 11.36 22.50
N SER A 355 -9.10 11.16 21.18
CA SER A 355 -9.23 9.84 20.55
C SER A 355 -7.95 9.03 20.63
N ILE A 356 -6.80 9.71 20.65
CA ILE A 356 -5.48 9.07 20.85
C ILE A 356 -5.42 8.43 22.23
N SER A 357 -5.99 9.06 23.27
CA SER A 357 -5.98 8.55 24.65
C SER A 357 -6.79 7.28 24.86
N ARG A 358 -7.72 6.91 23.99
CA ARG A 358 -8.48 5.65 24.09
C ARG A 358 -7.76 4.46 23.45
N ASN A 359 -6.85 4.71 22.51
CA ASN A 359 -6.11 3.68 21.79
C ASN A 359 -4.61 3.67 22.08
N VAL A 360 -4.11 4.55 22.95
CA VAL A 360 -2.79 4.33 23.57
C VAL A 360 -2.95 3.09 24.42
N LEU A 361 -2.62 1.95 23.85
CA LEU A 361 -2.40 0.69 24.55
C LEU A 361 -1.69 1.02 25.87
N GLN A 362 -2.36 0.76 26.98
CA GLN A 362 -1.72 0.83 28.30
C GLN A 362 -0.47 -0.02 28.18
N LYS A 363 0.71 0.64 28.10
CA LYS A 363 1.98 -0.09 28.01
C LYS A 363 1.98 -1.12 29.12
N THR A 364 2.11 -2.38 28.75
CA THR A 364 2.28 -3.46 29.73
C THR A 364 3.42 -3.07 30.68
N ALA A 365 3.16 -3.02 31.97
CA ALA A 365 4.14 -2.54 32.95
C ALA A 365 5.42 -3.39 32.89
N LEU A 366 6.58 -2.74 33.04
CA LEU A 366 7.83 -3.48 33.22
C LEU A 366 7.69 -4.41 34.44
N GLY A 367 8.18 -5.63 34.32
CA GLY A 367 8.00 -6.66 35.34
C GLY A 367 6.79 -7.58 35.12
N THR A 368 5.88 -7.24 34.20
CA THR A 368 4.77 -8.14 33.82
C THR A 368 5.30 -9.45 33.28
N THR A 369 4.68 -10.56 33.68
CA THR A 369 5.02 -11.91 33.24
C THR A 369 3.97 -12.51 32.32
N ILE A 370 4.41 -13.30 31.36
CA ILE A 370 3.60 -14.05 30.39
C ILE A 370 4.17 -15.47 30.29
N THR A 371 3.31 -16.46 30.14
CA THR A 371 3.73 -17.87 30.05
C THR A 371 4.06 -18.26 28.61
N SER A 372 4.99 -19.20 28.42
CA SER A 372 5.24 -19.83 27.13
C SER A 372 3.93 -20.40 26.54
N GLY A 373 3.67 -20.06 25.27
CA GLY A 373 2.42 -20.40 24.60
C GLY A 373 1.43 -19.25 24.48
N ASP A 374 1.47 -18.27 25.40
CA ASP A 374 0.67 -17.05 25.30
C ASP A 374 1.23 -16.06 24.27
N LEU A 375 0.46 -15.04 23.92
CA LEU A 375 0.90 -13.99 23.01
C LEU A 375 1.62 -12.88 23.78
N CYS A 376 2.73 -12.39 23.21
CA CYS A 376 3.47 -11.26 23.73
C CYS A 376 2.58 -10.01 23.80
N SER A 377 2.39 -9.46 25.00
CA SER A 377 1.50 -8.32 25.25
C SER A 377 2.13 -6.95 24.95
N GLN A 378 3.44 -6.90 24.73
CA GLN A 378 4.17 -5.64 24.51
C GLN A 378 5.49 -5.92 23.79
N THR A 379 5.76 -5.19 22.70
CA THR A 379 7.07 -5.23 22.04
C THR A 379 8.17 -4.75 22.96
N GLY A 380 9.20 -5.58 23.12
CA GLY A 380 10.31 -5.27 24.03
C GLY A 380 11.25 -6.44 24.26
N THR A 381 12.18 -6.26 25.20
CA THR A 381 13.09 -7.32 25.65
C THR A 381 12.48 -8.02 26.85
N TRP A 382 12.37 -9.32 26.74
CA TRP A 382 11.81 -10.21 27.74
C TRP A 382 12.89 -11.15 28.27
N GLU A 383 12.86 -11.42 29.55
CA GLU A 383 13.76 -12.34 30.26
C GLU A 383 13.00 -13.58 30.71
N CYS A 384 13.54 -14.76 30.40
CA CYS A 384 12.95 -16.00 30.88
C CYS A 384 13.23 -16.23 32.37
N LEU A 385 12.16 -16.50 33.15
CA LEU A 385 12.23 -16.73 34.58
C LEU A 385 12.42 -18.25 34.84
N THR A 386 13.67 -18.71 34.87
CA THR A 386 14.01 -20.07 35.27
C THR A 386 15.33 -20.12 36.01
N THR A 387 15.42 -20.96 37.04
CA THR A 387 16.66 -21.24 37.75
C THR A 387 17.58 -22.20 37.01
N ARG A 388 17.03 -22.92 36.01
CA ARG A 388 17.79 -23.91 35.23
C ARG A 388 18.69 -23.20 34.22
N ARG A 389 19.79 -23.86 33.83
CA ARG A 389 20.65 -23.36 32.79
C ARG A 389 19.95 -23.43 31.44
N VAL A 390 19.78 -22.28 30.80
CA VAL A 390 19.15 -22.14 29.51
C VAL A 390 20.21 -22.31 28.43
N MET A 391 19.95 -23.16 27.45
CA MET A 391 20.88 -23.41 26.34
C MET A 391 20.84 -22.30 25.29
N ASN A 392 19.77 -21.50 25.28
CA ASN A 392 19.58 -20.34 24.44
C ASN A 392 19.78 -19.04 25.24
N LYS A 393 19.61 -17.88 24.60
CA LYS A 393 19.70 -16.57 25.29
C LYS A 393 18.56 -16.44 26.30
N ARG A 394 18.87 -16.08 27.54
CA ARG A 394 17.89 -15.79 28.61
C ARG A 394 17.03 -14.58 28.31
N GLN A 395 17.61 -13.58 27.63
CA GLN A 395 16.92 -12.36 27.24
C GLN A 395 16.74 -12.37 25.72
N ARG A 396 15.51 -12.14 25.30
CA ARG A 396 15.14 -12.13 23.88
C ARG A 396 14.16 -11.01 23.61
N ARG A 397 14.26 -10.43 22.44
CA ARG A 397 13.29 -9.45 21.95
C ARG A 397 12.12 -10.19 21.32
N PHE A 398 10.91 -9.80 21.71
CA PHE A 398 9.66 -10.25 21.10
C PHE A 398 8.82 -9.06 20.70
N MET A 399 8.03 -9.26 19.66
CA MET A 399 7.05 -8.29 19.20
C MET A 399 5.69 -8.60 19.81
N GLU A 400 4.90 -7.57 20.05
CA GLU A 400 3.51 -7.73 20.49
C GLU A 400 2.75 -8.64 19.51
N GLY A 401 1.97 -9.59 20.06
CA GLY A 401 1.29 -10.62 19.28
C GLY A 401 2.16 -11.83 18.88
N GLU A 402 3.47 -11.80 19.14
CA GLU A 402 4.34 -12.97 18.91
C GLU A 402 4.12 -14.02 20.00
N LYS A 403 4.05 -15.29 19.60
CA LYS A 403 3.87 -16.39 20.56
C LYS A 403 5.14 -16.60 21.39
N MET A 404 5.02 -16.56 22.72
CA MET A 404 6.13 -16.76 23.63
C MET A 404 6.62 -18.20 23.57
N PRO A 405 7.91 -18.45 23.26
CA PRO A 405 8.42 -19.80 23.05
C PRO A 405 8.71 -20.53 24.34
N GLU A 406 8.69 -21.85 24.27
CA GLU A 406 9.34 -22.71 25.23
C GLU A 406 10.87 -22.56 25.17
N VAL A 407 11.55 -22.86 26.27
CA VAL A 407 13.00 -22.71 26.38
C VAL A 407 13.66 -24.06 26.54
N LEU A 408 14.74 -24.27 25.79
CA LEU A 408 15.57 -25.46 25.93
C LEU A 408 16.45 -25.32 27.17
N VAL A 409 16.22 -26.18 28.19
CA VAL A 409 16.96 -26.18 29.44
C VAL A 409 17.90 -27.39 29.51
N GLU A 410 19.07 -27.15 30.10
CA GLU A 410 20.00 -28.21 30.42
C GLU A 410 19.43 -29.08 31.55
N LYS A 411 19.68 -30.39 31.48
CA LYS A 411 19.24 -31.35 32.46
C LYS A 411 20.03 -31.18 33.77
N GLU A 412 19.36 -31.34 34.90
CA GLU A 412 20.04 -31.45 36.17
C GLU A 412 20.90 -32.71 36.26
N ALA A 413 22.19 -32.52 36.50
CA ALA A 413 23.16 -33.60 36.60
C ALA A 413 22.87 -34.52 37.83
N GLY A 414 22.27 -35.67 37.55
CA GLY A 414 22.17 -36.77 38.51
C GLY A 414 22.94 -37.97 37.97
N LEU A 415 23.87 -38.54 38.78
CA LEU A 415 24.82 -39.61 38.37
C LEU A 415 24.11 -40.83 37.74
N LEU A 416 22.91 -41.19 38.13
CA LEU A 416 22.13 -42.31 37.60
C LEU A 416 21.43 -42.03 36.27
N ARG A 417 21.13 -40.75 35.97
CA ARG A 417 20.40 -40.33 34.78
C ARG A 417 21.30 -40.09 33.57
N THR A 418 22.58 -39.78 33.78
CA THR A 418 23.58 -39.62 32.71
C THR A 418 23.81 -40.94 31.94
N LEU A 419 23.58 -42.07 32.56
CA LEU A 419 23.67 -43.38 31.94
C LEU A 419 22.46 -43.76 31.07
N MET A 420 21.32 -43.03 31.17
CA MET A 420 20.09 -43.28 30.41
C MET A 420 19.96 -42.46 29.14
N GLY A 421 20.92 -41.59 28.81
CA GLY A 421 20.95 -40.90 27.52
C GLY A 421 19.82 -39.85 27.29
N GLU A 422 19.18 -39.37 28.35
CA GLU A 422 18.15 -38.35 28.21
C GLU A 422 18.73 -37.02 27.75
N LYS A 423 18.16 -36.42 26.73
CA LYS A 423 18.58 -35.16 26.08
C LYS A 423 17.96 -33.93 26.74
N ASN A 424 18.53 -32.73 26.48
CA ASN A 424 17.92 -31.46 26.78
C ASN A 424 16.47 -31.43 26.26
N HIS A 425 15.58 -30.80 26.99
CA HIS A 425 14.15 -30.74 26.64
C HIS A 425 13.59 -29.31 26.72
N PHE A 426 12.55 -29.06 25.94
CA PHE A 426 11.83 -27.80 25.99
C PHE A 426 10.91 -27.77 27.20
N VAL A 427 10.85 -26.61 27.87
CA VAL A 427 10.03 -26.38 29.05
C VAL A 427 9.27 -25.07 28.86
N ALA A 428 7.97 -25.10 29.15
CA ALA A 428 7.18 -23.90 29.30
C ALA A 428 7.65 -23.12 30.52
N ILE A 429 7.85 -21.83 30.36
CA ILE A 429 8.36 -20.95 31.40
C ILE A 429 7.59 -19.64 31.41
N GLU A 430 7.79 -18.83 32.44
CA GLU A 430 7.38 -17.44 32.50
C GLU A 430 8.46 -16.53 31.87
N TRP A 431 8.01 -15.59 31.07
CA TRP A 431 8.78 -14.52 30.48
C TRP A 431 8.40 -13.20 31.13
N ARG A 432 9.36 -12.39 31.55
CA ARG A 432 9.16 -11.10 32.19
C ARG A 432 9.64 -9.97 31.29
N LEU A 433 8.81 -8.97 31.06
CA LEU A 433 9.17 -7.76 30.33
C LEU A 433 10.18 -6.94 31.15
N ILE A 434 11.39 -6.75 30.64
CA ILE A 434 12.48 -6.04 31.33
C ILE A 434 12.84 -4.71 30.70
N GLN A 435 12.52 -4.52 29.40
CA GLN A 435 12.84 -3.29 28.66
C GLN A 435 11.87 -3.13 27.50
N TYR A 436 11.39 -1.90 27.30
CA TYR A 436 10.71 -1.52 26.05
C TYR A 436 11.73 -1.31 24.93
N ASP A 437 11.33 -1.48 23.68
CA ASP A 437 12.15 -0.99 22.57
C ASP A 437 12.27 0.55 22.65
N GLU A 438 13.49 1.06 22.72
CA GLU A 438 13.78 2.49 22.84
C GLU A 438 13.46 3.30 21.55
N ASN A 439 12.97 2.68 20.49
CA ASN A 439 12.63 3.33 19.23
C ASN A 439 11.12 3.58 19.10
N VAL A 440 10.48 4.22 20.09
CA VAL A 440 9.22 4.92 19.89
C VAL A 440 9.55 6.41 19.86
N PRO A 441 9.50 7.10 18.70
CA PRO A 441 9.66 8.54 18.64
C PRO A 441 8.51 9.20 19.38
N GLY A 442 8.78 9.94 20.42
CA GLY A 442 7.79 10.76 21.11
C GLY A 442 8.01 10.93 22.61
N GLN A 443 9.24 11.29 23.05
CA GLN A 443 9.44 12.03 24.29
C GLN A 443 10.83 12.70 24.24
N SER A 444 10.86 13.95 23.77
CA SER A 444 11.81 14.97 24.19
C SER A 444 11.10 16.32 24.13
#